data_0a41e2dc660870c5aab8285a1542c7d7
#
_entry.id   0a41e2dc660870c5aab8285a1542c7d7
#
_cell.length_a   1.000
_cell.length_b   1.000
_cell.length_c   1.000
_cell.angle_alpha   90.00
_cell.angle_beta   90.00
_cell.angle_gamma   90.00
#
_symmetry.space_group_name_H-M   'P 1'
#
loop_
_entity.id
_entity.type
_entity.pdbx_description
1 polymer ?
#
loop_
_entity_poly.entity_id
_entity_poly.type
_entity_poly.pdbx_seq_one_letter_code
_entity_poly.pdbx_strand_id
1 'polypeptide(L)'
;MKKFDDIRFQELKEGLYDPNIFKAFFLAGGPGSGKTFVTRNAFGGTGLRMINSDNAFERGLKKAGLSLKMPDDEEQARDMVRARAKATTSNMQDLSIQGRLGLVIDGTGRDYDKISYQMRLLKELGYDTYMIFVNTSLSVALERNSKRERSVPEYITRKSHAIVQSNIGKFQNAFGMGNMVIIDNSKDDRELTTQIMDRCSKAVRRLLSNKIKSYTAKRWMATERRLRRRWKVF
;
A
#
# COMPACT_ATOMS: atom_id res chain seq x y z
N MET A 1 -9.67 -8.43 32.28
CA MET A 1 -8.38 -8.48 31.54
C MET A 1 -8.45 -9.70 30.63
N LYS A 2 -8.50 -9.53 29.28
CA LYS A 2 -8.47 -10.67 28.35
C LYS A 2 -7.13 -11.38 28.50
N LYS A 3 -7.14 -12.72 28.63
CA LYS A 3 -5.90 -13.49 28.68
C LYS A 3 -5.15 -13.38 27.36
N PHE A 4 -3.83 -13.44 27.40
CA PHE A 4 -2.96 -13.31 26.22
C PHE A 4 -3.32 -14.34 25.12
N ASP A 5 -3.76 -15.52 25.53
CA ASP A 5 -4.24 -16.60 24.66
C ASP A 5 -5.54 -16.23 23.92
N ASP A 6 -6.45 -15.46 24.55
CA ASP A 6 -7.68 -14.99 23.92
C ASP A 6 -7.39 -13.97 22.81
N ILE A 7 -6.37 -13.12 22.99
CA ILE A 7 -5.93 -12.14 22.00
C ILE A 7 -5.30 -12.88 20.82
N ARG A 8 -4.42 -13.85 21.06
CA ARG A 8 -3.77 -14.66 20.02
C ARG A 8 -4.77 -15.48 19.22
N PHE A 9 -5.82 -16.02 19.85
CA PHE A 9 -6.90 -16.74 19.19
C PHE A 9 -7.77 -15.81 18.33
N GLN A 10 -7.98 -14.57 18.75
CA GLN A 10 -8.74 -13.57 18.01
C GLN A 10 -7.97 -13.10 16.75
N GLU A 11 -6.66 -12.88 16.88
CA GLU A 11 -5.76 -12.55 15.74
C GLU A 11 -5.69 -13.68 14.71
N LEU A 12 -5.64 -14.93 15.16
CA LEU A 12 -5.68 -16.11 14.28
C LEU A 12 -7.06 -16.31 13.61
N LYS A 13 -8.15 -15.80 14.24
CA LYS A 13 -9.47 -15.80 13.59
C LYS A 13 -9.57 -14.80 12.44
N GLU A 14 -8.93 -13.64 12.53
CA GLU A 14 -9.01 -12.61 11.51
C GLU A 14 -8.48 -13.10 10.17
N GLY A 15 -7.35 -13.82 10.10
CA GLY A 15 -6.74 -14.25 8.85
C GLY A 15 -7.70 -15.00 7.91
N LEU A 16 -8.27 -16.10 8.36
CA LEU A 16 -9.17 -16.93 7.54
C LEU A 16 -10.52 -16.24 7.21
N TYR A 17 -10.96 -15.33 8.06
CA TYR A 17 -12.23 -14.60 7.93
C TYR A 17 -12.06 -13.15 7.49
N ASP A 18 -10.84 -12.74 7.14
CA ASP A 18 -10.61 -11.45 6.51
C ASP A 18 -11.37 -11.41 5.16
N PRO A 19 -12.27 -10.45 4.94
CA PRO A 19 -13.01 -10.33 3.68
C PRO A 19 -12.10 -10.10 2.48
N ASN A 20 -10.89 -9.62 2.72
CA ASN A 20 -9.86 -9.33 1.72
C ASN A 20 -8.69 -10.32 1.75
N ILE A 21 -8.89 -11.49 2.34
CA ILE A 21 -7.86 -12.53 2.42
C ILE A 21 -7.20 -12.78 1.07
N PHE A 22 -5.88 -12.86 1.02
CA PHE A 22 -5.08 -13.06 -0.19
C PHE A 22 -5.25 -11.97 -1.27
N LYS A 23 -5.60 -10.73 -0.90
CA LYS A 23 -5.61 -9.59 -1.81
C LYS A 23 -4.48 -8.63 -1.47
N ALA A 24 -3.67 -8.24 -2.46
CA ALA A 24 -2.59 -7.28 -2.28
C ALA A 24 -2.63 -6.21 -3.37
N PHE A 25 -2.75 -4.97 -2.97
CA PHE A 25 -2.69 -3.81 -3.85
C PHE A 25 -1.36 -3.10 -3.68
N PHE A 26 -0.70 -2.81 -4.79
CA PHE A 26 0.47 -1.94 -4.84
C PHE A 26 0.04 -0.57 -5.31
N LEU A 27 0.46 0.47 -4.59
CA LEU A 27 0.28 1.85 -5.01
C LEU A 27 1.57 2.37 -5.63
N ALA A 28 1.46 3.02 -6.78
CA ALA A 28 2.57 3.70 -7.42
C ALA A 28 2.16 5.11 -7.85
N GLY A 29 3.13 6.02 -7.89
CA GLY A 29 2.95 7.42 -8.28
C GLY A 29 3.99 8.30 -7.61
N GLY A 30 4.56 9.26 -8.34
CA GLY A 30 5.62 10.14 -7.88
C GLY A 30 5.20 11.13 -6.77
N PRO A 31 6.15 11.91 -6.24
CA PRO A 31 5.83 13.05 -5.38
C PRO A 31 4.83 13.98 -6.08
N GLY A 32 3.86 14.50 -5.36
CA GLY A 32 2.81 15.38 -5.93
C GLY A 32 1.71 14.68 -6.74
N SER A 33 1.78 13.37 -7.00
CA SER A 33 0.77 12.67 -7.81
C SER A 33 -0.62 12.57 -7.16
N GLY A 34 -0.75 12.78 -5.86
CA GLY A 34 -2.02 12.68 -5.15
C GLY A 34 -2.36 11.27 -4.62
N LYS A 35 -1.37 10.37 -4.50
CA LYS A 35 -1.56 9.01 -3.95
C LYS A 35 -2.35 8.99 -2.63
N THR A 36 -2.00 9.86 -1.68
CA THR A 36 -2.66 9.92 -0.37
C THR A 36 -4.16 10.17 -0.49
N PHE A 37 -4.56 11.04 -1.43
CA PHE A 37 -5.96 11.32 -1.70
C PHE A 37 -6.66 10.11 -2.32
N VAL A 38 -6.04 9.47 -3.31
CA VAL A 38 -6.53 8.22 -3.93
C VAL A 38 -6.67 7.12 -2.88
N THR A 39 -5.64 6.95 -2.03
CA THR A 39 -5.65 5.94 -0.98
C THR A 39 -6.83 6.09 -0.02
N ARG A 40 -7.05 7.32 0.47
CA ARG A 40 -8.15 7.59 1.40
C ARG A 40 -9.52 7.29 0.79
N ASN A 41 -9.73 7.69 -0.46
CA ASN A 41 -11.02 7.57 -1.13
C ASN A 41 -11.29 6.14 -1.67
N ALA A 42 -10.27 5.49 -2.24
CA ALA A 42 -10.45 4.18 -2.88
C ALA A 42 -10.37 3.00 -1.91
N PHE A 43 -9.60 3.13 -0.83
CA PHE A 43 -9.35 2.05 0.13
C PHE A 43 -9.96 2.31 1.50
N GLY A 44 -10.48 3.51 1.77
CA GLY A 44 -11.20 3.81 3.00
C GLY A 44 -12.36 2.84 3.24
N GLY A 45 -12.47 2.28 4.45
CA GLY A 45 -13.52 1.34 4.83
C GLY A 45 -13.44 -0.06 4.22
N THR A 46 -12.40 -0.39 3.43
CA THR A 46 -12.24 -1.73 2.84
C THR A 46 -11.71 -2.78 3.81
N GLY A 47 -11.11 -2.39 4.92
CA GLY A 47 -10.46 -3.31 5.87
C GLY A 47 -9.06 -3.76 5.45
N LEU A 48 -8.54 -3.32 4.30
CA LEU A 48 -7.17 -3.61 3.87
C LEU A 48 -6.13 -2.99 4.82
N ARG A 49 -5.07 -3.72 5.11
CA ARG A 49 -3.96 -3.24 5.95
C ARG A 49 -3.04 -2.34 5.13
N MET A 50 -2.94 -1.06 5.54
CA MET A 50 -2.09 -0.07 4.87
C MET A 50 -0.64 -0.22 5.32
N ILE A 51 0.24 -0.61 4.41
CA ILE A 51 1.68 -0.73 4.61
C ILE A 51 2.34 0.53 4.03
N ASN A 52 2.58 1.51 4.90
CA ASN A 52 3.16 2.80 4.54
C ASN A 52 4.08 3.32 5.65
N SER A 53 5.39 3.40 5.36
CA SER A 53 6.38 3.90 6.32
C SER A 53 6.36 5.42 6.47
N ASP A 54 5.83 6.17 5.51
CA ASP A 54 5.80 7.64 5.58
C ASP A 54 4.87 8.12 6.71
N ASN A 55 3.71 7.48 6.90
CA ASN A 55 2.80 7.80 8.00
C ASN A 55 3.41 7.48 9.37
N ALA A 56 4.15 6.37 9.47
CA ALA A 56 4.86 6.01 10.70
C ALA A 56 6.01 6.99 10.98
N PHE A 57 6.72 7.39 9.94
CA PHE A 57 7.81 8.36 10.02
C PHE A 57 7.31 9.74 10.45
N GLU A 58 6.26 10.28 9.81
CA GLU A 58 5.69 11.59 10.19
C GLU A 58 5.22 11.60 11.66
N ARG A 59 4.53 10.55 12.10
CA ARG A 59 4.14 10.42 13.51
C ARG A 59 5.35 10.33 14.43
N GLY A 60 6.40 9.64 13.99
CA GLY A 60 7.66 9.54 14.73
C GLY A 60 8.37 10.88 14.88
N LEU A 61 8.42 11.70 13.82
CA LEU A 61 8.98 13.06 13.87
C LEU A 61 8.23 13.93 14.87
N LYS A 62 6.89 13.98 14.78
CA LYS A 62 6.04 14.73 15.70
C LYS A 62 6.25 14.29 17.16
N LYS A 63 6.35 12.97 17.40
CA LYS A 63 6.60 12.44 18.76
C LYS A 63 7.99 12.77 19.30
N ALA A 64 8.99 12.87 18.42
CA ALA A 64 10.36 13.25 18.77
C ALA A 64 10.57 14.77 18.85
N GLY A 65 9.55 15.60 18.57
CA GLY A 65 9.66 17.06 18.53
C GLY A 65 10.47 17.57 17.33
N LEU A 66 10.68 16.75 16.29
CA LEU A 66 11.47 17.11 15.11
C LEU A 66 10.61 17.80 14.05
N SER A 67 11.27 18.70 13.29
CA SER A 67 10.62 19.48 12.25
C SER A 67 10.22 18.64 11.05
N LEU A 68 9.00 18.88 10.55
CA LEU A 68 8.55 18.31 9.28
C LEU A 68 9.25 18.94 8.06
N LYS A 69 9.90 20.09 8.23
CA LYS A 69 10.70 20.75 7.18
C LYS A 69 12.06 20.07 6.96
N MET A 70 12.46 19.17 7.87
CA MET A 70 13.67 18.36 7.78
C MET A 70 14.97 19.18 7.66
N PRO A 71 15.25 20.11 8.57
CA PRO A 71 16.49 20.87 8.56
C PRO A 71 17.71 19.95 8.75
N ASP A 72 18.87 20.39 8.25
CA ASP A 72 20.08 19.55 8.22
C ASP A 72 20.62 19.22 9.64
N ASP A 73 20.47 20.13 10.59
CA ASP A 73 20.87 19.95 11.99
C ASP A 73 20.09 18.83 12.72
N GLU A 74 18.92 18.44 12.21
CA GLU A 74 18.14 17.31 12.73
C GLU A 74 18.42 15.98 12.01
N GLU A 75 19.35 15.91 11.05
CA GLU A 75 19.53 14.76 10.15
C GLU A 75 19.71 13.44 10.92
N GLN A 76 20.61 13.39 11.88
CA GLN A 76 20.91 12.17 12.63
C GLN A 76 19.70 11.67 13.44
N ALA A 77 19.00 12.57 14.14
CA ALA A 77 17.80 12.22 14.90
C ALA A 77 16.67 11.76 13.98
N ARG A 78 16.49 12.44 12.85
CA ARG A 78 15.53 12.11 11.80
C ARG A 78 15.77 10.73 11.20
N ASP A 79 17.03 10.36 10.95
CA ASP A 79 17.37 9.05 10.37
C ASP A 79 17.10 7.91 11.34
N MET A 80 17.30 8.11 12.63
CA MET A 80 16.91 7.15 13.67
C MET A 80 15.37 6.94 13.68
N VAL A 81 14.59 8.02 13.57
CA VAL A 81 13.13 7.93 13.49
C VAL A 81 12.72 7.22 12.20
N ARG A 82 13.39 7.50 11.09
CA ARG A 82 13.15 6.83 9.79
C ARG A 82 13.43 5.34 9.85
N ALA A 83 14.53 4.94 10.46
CA ALA A 83 14.89 3.52 10.64
C ALA A 83 13.82 2.77 11.46
N ARG A 84 13.38 3.36 12.58
CA ARG A 84 12.30 2.80 13.42
C ARG A 84 10.97 2.68 12.65
N ALA A 85 10.61 3.72 11.90
CA ALA A 85 9.38 3.71 11.10
C ALA A 85 9.40 2.59 10.03
N LYS A 86 10.54 2.40 9.36
CA LYS A 86 10.73 1.30 8.39
C LYS A 86 10.63 -0.06 9.08
N ALA A 87 11.32 -0.28 10.20
CA ALA A 87 11.28 -1.54 10.94
C ALA A 87 9.85 -1.88 11.41
N THR A 88 9.14 -0.92 12.00
CA THR A 88 7.75 -1.10 12.43
C THR A 88 6.83 -1.47 11.26
N THR A 89 7.01 -0.79 10.11
CA THR A 89 6.19 -1.06 8.90
C THR A 89 6.51 -2.42 8.31
N SER A 90 7.78 -2.85 8.30
CA SER A 90 8.18 -4.18 7.87
C SER A 90 7.55 -5.26 8.74
N ASN A 91 7.65 -5.14 10.07
CA ASN A 91 7.04 -6.08 11.00
C ASN A 91 5.51 -6.18 10.81
N MET A 92 4.84 -5.04 10.60
CA MET A 92 3.40 -5.02 10.33
C MET A 92 3.07 -5.73 9.02
N GLN A 93 3.88 -5.54 7.97
CA GLN A 93 3.73 -6.23 6.70
C GLN A 93 3.91 -7.74 6.87
N ASP A 94 4.96 -8.18 7.57
CA ASP A 94 5.28 -9.59 7.78
C ASP A 94 4.17 -10.30 8.58
N LEU A 95 3.69 -9.71 9.66
CA LEU A 95 2.57 -10.23 10.44
C LEU A 95 1.28 -10.32 9.59
N SER A 96 1.01 -9.31 8.77
CA SER A 96 -0.15 -9.31 7.88
C SER A 96 -0.05 -10.40 6.82
N ILE A 97 1.15 -10.63 6.26
CA ILE A 97 1.41 -11.71 5.30
C ILE A 97 1.28 -13.09 5.98
N GLN A 98 1.78 -13.26 7.21
CA GLN A 98 1.60 -14.49 7.98
C GLN A 98 0.11 -14.82 8.18
N GLY A 99 -0.69 -13.81 8.50
CA GLY A 99 -2.15 -13.94 8.63
C GLY A 99 -2.91 -14.03 7.30
N ARG A 100 -2.23 -13.88 6.15
CA ARG A 100 -2.84 -13.82 4.82
C ARG A 100 -3.85 -12.68 4.65
N LEU A 101 -3.71 -11.60 5.43
CA LEU A 101 -4.61 -10.45 5.42
C LEU A 101 -4.52 -9.68 4.11
N GLY A 102 -5.58 -8.95 3.78
CA GLY A 102 -5.59 -8.04 2.65
C GLY A 102 -4.68 -6.83 2.87
N LEU A 103 -3.87 -6.47 1.86
CA LEU A 103 -2.80 -5.47 1.94
C LEU A 103 -2.96 -4.35 0.94
N VAL A 104 -2.56 -3.15 1.34
CA VAL A 104 -2.19 -2.05 0.43
C VAL A 104 -0.75 -1.65 0.73
N ILE A 105 0.15 -1.88 -0.22
CA ILE A 105 1.58 -1.56 -0.12
C ILE A 105 1.82 -0.25 -0.85
N ASP A 106 2.05 0.82 -0.09
CA ASP A 106 2.29 2.15 -0.65
C ASP A 106 3.76 2.34 -1.03
N GLY A 107 3.97 2.74 -2.28
CA GLY A 107 5.27 3.02 -2.84
C GLY A 107 5.24 4.17 -3.85
N THR A 108 6.42 4.62 -4.27
CA THR A 108 6.53 5.66 -5.32
C THR A 108 6.44 5.10 -6.73
N GLY A 109 6.73 3.82 -6.92
CA GLY A 109 6.85 3.21 -8.25
C GLY A 109 8.19 3.45 -8.94
N ARG A 110 9.20 4.01 -8.25
CA ARG A 110 10.55 4.24 -8.78
C ARG A 110 11.35 2.96 -8.93
N ASP A 111 11.28 2.11 -7.94
CA ASP A 111 12.04 0.86 -7.86
C ASP A 111 11.17 -0.29 -8.40
N TYR A 112 11.27 -0.49 -9.72
CA TYR A 112 10.54 -1.55 -10.40
C TYR A 112 10.95 -2.93 -9.90
N ASP A 113 12.24 -3.18 -9.70
CA ASP A 113 12.75 -4.50 -9.34
C ASP A 113 12.27 -4.92 -7.95
N LYS A 114 12.31 -4.01 -7.00
CA LYS A 114 11.80 -4.25 -5.66
C LYS A 114 10.29 -4.56 -5.66
N ILE A 115 9.50 -3.75 -6.38
CA ILE A 115 8.04 -3.94 -6.43
C ILE A 115 7.69 -5.25 -7.14
N SER A 116 8.34 -5.55 -8.26
CA SER A 116 8.10 -6.78 -9.02
C SER A 116 8.55 -8.03 -8.24
N TYR A 117 9.64 -7.94 -7.47
CA TYR A 117 10.06 -9.00 -6.57
C TYR A 117 9.04 -9.27 -5.47
N GLN A 118 8.59 -8.22 -4.75
CA GLN A 118 7.55 -8.35 -3.72
C GLN A 118 6.23 -8.93 -4.30
N MET A 119 5.85 -8.49 -5.48
CA MET A 119 4.67 -8.98 -6.18
C MET A 119 4.77 -10.48 -6.47
N ARG A 120 5.94 -10.95 -6.97
CA ARG A 120 6.17 -12.38 -7.23
C ARG A 120 6.09 -13.20 -5.95
N LEU A 121 6.77 -12.77 -4.88
CA LEU A 121 6.70 -13.47 -3.58
C LEU A 121 5.26 -13.59 -3.07
N LEU A 122 4.47 -12.52 -3.16
CA LEU A 122 3.07 -12.56 -2.75
C LEU A 122 2.24 -13.51 -3.63
N LYS A 123 2.49 -13.55 -4.95
CA LYS A 123 1.83 -14.50 -5.85
C LYS A 123 2.17 -15.96 -5.50
N GLU A 124 3.42 -16.27 -5.16
CA GLU A 124 3.85 -17.61 -4.71
C GLU A 124 3.12 -18.02 -3.43
N LEU A 125 2.89 -17.07 -2.51
CA LEU A 125 2.11 -17.29 -1.30
C LEU A 125 0.60 -17.42 -1.56
N GLY A 126 0.15 -17.18 -2.79
CA GLY A 126 -1.24 -17.34 -3.21
C GLY A 126 -2.04 -16.04 -3.32
N TYR A 127 -1.44 -14.88 -3.13
CA TYR A 127 -2.13 -13.59 -3.26
C TYR A 127 -2.51 -13.28 -4.71
N ASP A 128 -3.70 -12.74 -4.89
CA ASP A 128 -4.04 -11.96 -6.06
C ASP A 128 -3.42 -10.57 -5.91
N THR A 129 -2.56 -10.18 -6.85
CA THR A 129 -1.82 -8.91 -6.78
C THR A 129 -2.33 -7.92 -7.82
N TYR A 130 -2.56 -6.69 -7.37
CA TYR A 130 -3.09 -5.60 -8.18
C TYR A 130 -2.22 -4.36 -8.04
N MET A 131 -2.27 -3.47 -9.03
CA MET A 131 -1.61 -2.18 -8.97
C MET A 131 -2.60 -1.04 -9.25
N ILE A 132 -2.55 -0.01 -8.41
CA ILE A 132 -3.17 1.29 -8.67
C ILE A 132 -2.04 2.27 -8.93
N PHE A 133 -1.95 2.75 -10.16
CA PHE A 133 -0.92 3.70 -10.58
C PHE A 133 -1.54 5.09 -10.70
N VAL A 134 -1.07 6.02 -9.87
CA VAL A 134 -1.54 7.41 -9.90
C VAL A 134 -0.60 8.22 -10.77
N ASN A 135 -1.03 8.43 -12.01
CA ASN A 135 -0.36 9.28 -12.97
C ASN A 135 -0.68 10.76 -12.72
N THR A 136 0.27 11.65 -13.03
CA THR A 136 0.06 13.10 -13.04
C THR A 136 1.07 13.76 -13.96
N SER A 137 0.74 14.91 -14.53
CA SER A 137 1.69 15.70 -15.30
C SER A 137 2.80 16.25 -14.39
N LEU A 138 3.98 16.49 -14.96
CA LEU A 138 5.13 17.01 -14.20
C LEU A 138 4.81 18.39 -13.61
N SER A 139 4.15 19.28 -14.37
CA SER A 139 3.78 20.63 -13.92
C SER A 139 2.89 20.57 -12.65
N VAL A 140 1.85 19.76 -12.69
CA VAL A 140 0.93 19.58 -11.55
C VAL A 140 1.63 18.91 -10.36
N ALA A 141 2.52 17.95 -10.62
CA ALA A 141 3.32 17.32 -9.57
C ALA A 141 4.22 18.31 -8.83
N LEU A 142 4.90 19.21 -9.57
CA LEU A 142 5.75 20.25 -9.01
C LEU A 142 4.94 21.27 -8.22
N GLU A 143 3.83 21.77 -8.77
CA GLU A 143 2.96 22.71 -8.10
C GLU A 143 2.42 22.14 -6.78
N ARG A 144 1.89 20.92 -6.79
CA ARG A 144 1.38 20.28 -5.59
C ARG A 144 2.48 19.97 -4.57
N ASN A 145 3.70 19.65 -5.04
CA ASN A 145 4.84 19.40 -4.16
C ASN A 145 5.28 20.70 -3.44
N SER A 146 5.29 21.85 -4.11
CA SER A 146 5.68 23.13 -3.51
C SER A 146 4.69 23.61 -2.42
N LYS A 147 3.40 23.25 -2.53
CA LYS A 147 2.35 23.59 -1.57
C LYS A 147 2.34 22.73 -0.30
N ARG A 148 3.20 21.70 -0.20
CA ARG A 148 3.25 20.80 0.97
C ARG A 148 4.11 21.36 2.08
N GLU A 149 3.71 21.16 3.34
CA GLU A 149 4.56 21.40 4.51
C GLU A 149 5.90 20.65 4.43
N ARG A 150 5.86 19.43 3.93
CA ARG A 150 7.01 18.58 3.63
C ARG A 150 7.18 18.50 2.12
N SER A 151 7.92 19.42 1.55
CA SER A 151 8.25 19.42 0.12
C SER A 151 9.51 18.60 -0.17
N VAL A 152 9.55 18.01 -1.35
CA VAL A 152 10.73 17.34 -1.90
C VAL A 152 11.42 18.34 -2.85
N PRO A 153 12.77 18.44 -2.86
CA PRO A 153 13.48 19.29 -3.81
C PRO A 153 13.03 19.05 -5.27
N GLU A 154 12.90 20.11 -6.03
CA GLU A 154 12.34 20.07 -7.39
C GLU A 154 13.09 19.08 -8.29
N TYR A 155 14.42 19.10 -8.28
CA TYR A 155 15.23 18.19 -9.09
C TYR A 155 14.98 16.70 -8.76
N ILE A 156 14.72 16.38 -7.48
CA ILE A 156 14.36 15.02 -7.05
C ILE A 156 12.96 14.66 -7.55
N THR A 157 12.04 15.62 -7.52
CA THR A 157 10.67 15.42 -8.02
C THR A 157 10.68 15.16 -9.51
N ARG A 158 11.43 15.94 -10.31
CA ARG A 158 11.61 15.74 -11.76
C ARG A 158 12.21 14.38 -12.07
N LYS A 159 13.33 14.02 -11.41
CA LYS A 159 13.99 12.72 -11.57
C LYS A 159 13.06 11.56 -11.20
N SER A 160 12.34 11.68 -10.08
CA SER A 160 11.36 10.66 -9.66
C SER A 160 10.24 10.50 -10.67
N HIS A 161 9.68 11.62 -11.16
CA HIS A 161 8.61 11.60 -12.14
C HIS A 161 9.04 10.86 -13.41
N ALA A 162 10.20 11.20 -13.99
CA ALA A 162 10.72 10.55 -15.20
C ALA A 162 10.88 9.03 -15.03
N ILE A 163 11.47 8.58 -13.90
CA ILE A 163 11.65 7.15 -13.60
C ILE A 163 10.30 6.45 -13.44
N VAL A 164 9.36 7.07 -12.72
CA VAL A 164 8.04 6.49 -12.48
C VAL A 164 7.27 6.35 -13.80
N GLN A 165 7.34 7.34 -14.68
CA GLN A 165 6.74 7.30 -16.02
C GLN A 165 7.32 6.16 -16.88
N SER A 166 8.65 6.00 -16.88
CA SER A 166 9.31 4.93 -17.65
C SER A 166 8.96 3.52 -17.16
N ASN A 167 8.47 3.37 -15.93
CA ASN A 167 8.10 2.10 -15.34
C ASN A 167 6.64 1.67 -15.63
N ILE A 168 5.78 2.55 -16.16
CA ILE A 168 4.36 2.25 -16.40
C ILE A 168 4.20 0.98 -17.24
N GLY A 169 4.83 0.93 -18.41
CA GLY A 169 4.73 -0.24 -19.30
C GLY A 169 5.31 -1.52 -18.68
N LYS A 170 6.39 -1.40 -17.89
CA LYS A 170 6.96 -2.54 -17.15
C LYS A 170 5.97 -3.09 -16.12
N PHE A 171 5.29 -2.22 -15.37
CA PHE A 171 4.26 -2.63 -14.42
C PHE A 171 3.04 -3.22 -15.11
N GLN A 172 2.59 -2.67 -16.24
CA GLN A 172 1.50 -3.25 -17.01
C GLN A 172 1.80 -4.69 -17.42
N ASN A 173 3.03 -4.96 -17.87
CA ASN A 173 3.47 -6.31 -18.23
C ASN A 173 3.56 -7.23 -16.99
N ALA A 174 4.10 -6.75 -15.88
CA ALA A 174 4.31 -7.56 -14.67
C ALA A 174 3.00 -7.94 -13.96
N PHE A 175 2.08 -6.99 -13.80
CA PHE A 175 0.79 -7.21 -13.14
C PHE A 175 -0.27 -7.76 -14.09
N GLY A 176 -0.17 -7.44 -15.38
CA GLY A 176 -1.18 -7.71 -16.40
C GLY A 176 -2.23 -6.61 -16.48
N MET A 177 -2.72 -6.33 -17.69
CA MET A 177 -3.66 -5.23 -17.96
C MET A 177 -4.92 -5.26 -17.09
N GLY A 178 -5.48 -6.44 -16.81
CA GLY A 178 -6.67 -6.59 -15.99
C GLY A 178 -6.48 -6.35 -14.49
N ASN A 179 -5.22 -6.35 -14.02
CA ASN A 179 -4.84 -6.20 -12.61
C ASN A 179 -4.17 -4.86 -12.30
N MET A 180 -4.03 -4.00 -13.30
CA MET A 180 -3.49 -2.65 -13.14
C MET A 180 -4.52 -1.60 -13.52
N VAL A 181 -4.71 -0.63 -12.64
CA VAL A 181 -5.57 0.54 -12.88
C VAL A 181 -4.69 1.77 -12.90
N ILE A 182 -4.73 2.52 -13.99
CA ILE A 182 -4.04 3.80 -14.13
C ILE A 182 -5.06 4.91 -13.91
N ILE A 183 -4.75 5.81 -13.00
CA ILE A 183 -5.56 6.98 -12.65
C ILE A 183 -4.80 8.21 -13.10
N ASP A 184 -5.33 8.95 -14.03
CA ASP A 184 -4.77 10.24 -14.43
C ASP A 184 -5.30 11.35 -13.52
N ASN A 185 -4.44 11.89 -12.68
CA ASN A 185 -4.72 12.98 -11.74
C ASN A 185 -3.98 14.27 -12.14
N SER A 186 -3.86 14.51 -13.47
CA SER A 186 -3.15 15.66 -14.03
C SER A 186 -3.98 16.94 -14.07
N LYS A 187 -5.27 16.86 -13.82
CA LYS A 187 -6.16 18.02 -13.84
C LYS A 187 -6.53 18.45 -12.43
N ASP A 188 -6.57 19.75 -12.19
CA ASP A 188 -6.97 20.33 -10.90
C ASP A 188 -8.44 20.80 -10.95
N ASP A 189 -9.30 19.98 -11.53
CA ASP A 189 -10.74 20.15 -11.63
C ASP A 189 -11.43 19.28 -10.58
N ARG A 190 -12.24 19.90 -9.73
CA ARG A 190 -12.88 19.24 -8.59
C ARG A 190 -13.91 18.20 -9.02
N GLU A 191 -14.69 18.49 -10.06
CA GLU A 191 -15.72 17.60 -10.57
C GLU A 191 -15.07 16.38 -11.24
N LEU A 192 -14.08 16.61 -12.09
CA LEU A 192 -13.32 15.54 -12.74
C LEU A 192 -12.58 14.68 -11.72
N THR A 193 -12.01 15.28 -10.69
CA THR A 193 -11.35 14.55 -9.59
C THR A 193 -12.34 13.63 -8.89
N THR A 194 -13.56 14.09 -8.62
CA THR A 194 -14.61 13.26 -8.01
C THR A 194 -14.97 12.06 -8.91
N GLN A 195 -15.16 12.28 -10.21
CA GLN A 195 -15.46 11.22 -11.17
C GLN A 195 -14.32 10.18 -11.26
N ILE A 196 -13.07 10.64 -11.25
CA ILE A 196 -11.88 9.78 -11.24
C ILE A 196 -11.85 8.92 -9.97
N MET A 197 -12.16 9.50 -8.80
CA MET A 197 -12.20 8.77 -7.54
C MET A 197 -13.31 7.72 -7.51
N ASP A 198 -14.47 8.03 -8.03
CA ASP A 198 -15.57 7.06 -8.16
C ASP A 198 -15.20 5.89 -9.05
N ARG A 199 -14.56 6.15 -10.20
CA ARG A 199 -14.04 5.10 -11.09
C ARG A 199 -13.00 4.25 -10.39
N CYS A 200 -12.07 4.87 -9.66
CA CYS A 200 -11.06 4.16 -8.90
C CYS A 200 -11.68 3.27 -7.82
N SER A 201 -12.61 3.81 -7.03
CA SER A 201 -13.30 3.09 -5.97
C SER A 201 -14.10 1.90 -6.52
N LYS A 202 -14.79 2.08 -7.65
CA LYS A 202 -15.49 1.00 -8.36
C LYS A 202 -14.52 -0.07 -8.85
N ALA A 203 -13.37 0.33 -9.41
CA ALA A 203 -12.34 -0.60 -9.87
C ALA A 203 -11.75 -1.41 -8.69
N VAL A 204 -11.41 -0.77 -7.57
CA VAL A 204 -10.91 -1.44 -6.37
C VAL A 204 -11.94 -2.43 -5.84
N ARG A 205 -13.21 -2.03 -5.69
CA ARG A 205 -14.28 -2.93 -5.22
C ARG A 205 -14.46 -4.14 -6.14
N ARG A 206 -14.42 -3.94 -7.46
CA ARG A 206 -14.45 -5.02 -8.45
C ARG A 206 -13.30 -6.00 -8.27
N LEU A 207 -12.06 -5.49 -8.08
CA LEU A 207 -10.88 -6.32 -7.89
C LEU A 207 -10.94 -7.08 -6.55
N LEU A 208 -11.47 -6.46 -5.49
CA LEU A 208 -11.70 -7.11 -4.20
C LEU A 208 -12.73 -8.24 -4.29
N SER A 209 -13.78 -8.08 -5.09
CA SER A 209 -14.82 -9.09 -5.27
C SER A 209 -14.39 -10.30 -6.11
N ASN A 210 -13.22 -10.26 -6.76
CA ASN A 210 -12.70 -11.38 -7.52
C ASN A 210 -12.51 -12.61 -6.61
N LYS A 211 -13.03 -13.76 -7.05
CA LYS A 211 -12.83 -15.03 -6.35
C LYS A 211 -11.35 -15.42 -6.36
N ILE A 212 -10.88 -15.95 -5.23
CA ILE A 212 -9.54 -16.49 -5.11
C ILE A 212 -9.36 -17.65 -6.08
N LYS A 213 -8.42 -17.53 -7.01
CA LYS A 213 -8.13 -18.54 -8.04
C LYS A 213 -6.93 -19.43 -7.66
N SER A 214 -5.98 -18.89 -6.89
CA SER A 214 -4.75 -19.58 -6.53
C SER A 214 -5.01 -20.90 -5.80
N TYR A 215 -4.37 -21.97 -6.28
CA TYR A 215 -4.37 -23.29 -5.62
C TYR A 215 -3.73 -23.21 -4.24
N THR A 216 -2.61 -22.50 -4.11
CA THR A 216 -1.90 -22.29 -2.84
C THR A 216 -2.81 -21.67 -1.79
N ALA A 217 -3.53 -20.60 -2.16
CA ALA A 217 -4.48 -19.96 -1.25
C ALA A 217 -5.63 -20.88 -0.84
N LYS A 218 -6.23 -21.57 -1.80
CA LYS A 218 -7.33 -22.53 -1.52
C LYS A 218 -6.88 -23.64 -0.57
N ARG A 219 -5.68 -24.20 -0.81
CA ARG A 219 -5.10 -25.25 0.04
C ARG A 219 -4.84 -24.73 1.46
N TRP A 220 -4.26 -23.54 1.59
CA TRP A 220 -4.03 -22.91 2.89
C TRP A 220 -5.36 -22.73 3.64
N MET A 221 -6.36 -22.14 3.00
CA MET A 221 -7.69 -21.93 3.61
C MET A 221 -8.35 -23.24 4.05
N ALA A 222 -8.24 -24.30 3.25
CA ALA A 222 -8.78 -25.62 3.60
C ALA A 222 -8.06 -26.22 4.82
N THR A 223 -6.74 -26.09 4.88
CA THR A 223 -5.93 -26.55 6.02
C THR A 223 -6.31 -25.79 7.30
N GLU A 224 -6.39 -24.47 7.25
CA GLU A 224 -6.78 -23.63 8.37
C GLU A 224 -8.18 -23.98 8.90
N ARG A 225 -9.15 -24.18 8.00
CA ARG A 225 -10.51 -24.60 8.39
C ARG A 225 -10.52 -25.94 9.11
N ARG A 226 -9.70 -26.91 8.62
CA ARG A 226 -9.58 -28.24 9.23
C ARG A 226 -8.95 -28.15 10.62
N LEU A 227 -7.88 -27.40 10.79
CA LEU A 227 -7.21 -27.21 12.07
C LEU A 227 -8.17 -26.58 13.09
N ARG A 228 -8.89 -25.55 12.73
CA ARG A 228 -9.84 -24.86 13.62
C ARG A 228 -11.05 -25.70 14.02
N ARG A 229 -11.50 -26.63 13.17
CA ARG A 229 -12.55 -27.61 13.56
C ARG A 229 -12.06 -28.55 14.65
N ARG A 230 -10.80 -28.99 14.63
CA ARG A 230 -10.23 -29.85 15.66
C ARG A 230 -10.15 -29.17 17.03
N TRP A 231 -9.87 -27.86 17.06
CA TRP A 231 -9.79 -27.11 18.32
C TRP A 231 -11.14 -26.69 18.91
N LYS A 232 -12.25 -26.88 18.20
CA LYS A 232 -13.61 -26.63 18.73
C LYS A 232 -14.20 -27.83 19.48
N VAL A 233 -13.51 -28.94 19.52
CA VAL A 233 -13.96 -30.21 20.14
C VAL A 233 -13.38 -30.38 21.56
N PHE A 234 -12.62 -29.40 22.04
CA PHE A 234 -12.14 -29.25 23.39
C PHE A 234 -12.60 -27.89 23.96
#